data_6d825ae6af8f9a956c39f2352851420e
#
_entry.id   6d825ae6af8f9a956c39f2352851420e
#
_cell.length_a   1.000
_cell.length_b   1.000
_cell.length_c   1.000
_cell.angle_alpha   90.00
_cell.angle_beta   90.00
_cell.angle_gamma   90.00
#
_symmetry.space_group_name_H-M   'P 1'
#
loop_
_entity.id
_entity.type
_entity.pdbx_description
1 polymer ?
#
loop_
_entity_poly.entity_id
_entity_poly.type
_entity_poly.pdbx_seq_one_letter_code
_entity_poly.pdbx_strand_id
1 'polypeptide(L)'
;MSTAADGAPRNGARTGLRIVRLANFVAPSSGGLRTALRELGRGYEAAGHEAVLVVPGERYTDRATEQGRMITLPGPLLPGTGGYRVLMDRRRVAGLLESLEPGRLEVSDRTTLRWTGKWARRARVRAVMVSHETADGVLRTWGLSEGMARRASDALNVRTAHTYSRVVCTTEFAEREFVRIGARNVVRAPLGVDLVGRHPALRDRGLRQRHARKDEILLVMCSRLSVEKRPGTAVDALEALLARGRRAVLVVAGDGPLRGRLEQRARGLPVTFLGHVGDRGALGALQASADVALAPGPAETFGLAALEAMACGTPVVASSSSALPEVVGPAGATASDNGESFADAVELLLDRSEGERREAARARAECFGWRTAVDAFLAAHDATVGRPVWEEVG
;
A
#
# COMPACT_ATOMS: atom_id res chain seq x y z
N MET A 1 11.46 50.52 -38.01
CA MET A 1 12.13 49.35 -37.43
C MET A 1 11.31 48.91 -36.25
N SER A 2 10.51 47.89 -36.48
CA SER A 2 9.53 47.34 -35.53
C SER A 2 10.16 46.21 -34.74
N THR A 3 10.17 46.33 -33.41
CA THR A 3 10.60 45.26 -32.53
C THR A 3 9.40 44.41 -32.13
N ALA A 4 9.40 43.18 -32.61
CA ALA A 4 8.43 42.15 -32.23
C ALA A 4 8.61 41.80 -30.74
N ALA A 5 7.53 41.94 -29.98
CA ALA A 5 7.43 41.42 -28.61
C ALA A 5 7.10 39.92 -28.69
N ASP A 6 8.01 39.15 -28.15
CA ASP A 6 7.96 37.69 -28.01
C ASP A 6 6.82 37.32 -27.05
N GLY A 7 5.81 36.65 -27.57
CA GLY A 7 4.64 36.21 -26.81
C GLY A 7 4.95 34.91 -26.08
N ALA A 8 5.15 34.95 -24.78
CA ALA A 8 5.16 33.78 -23.92
C ALA A 8 3.87 32.96 -24.11
N PRO A 9 3.93 31.62 -24.14
CA PRO A 9 2.74 30.80 -24.34
C PRO A 9 1.77 30.98 -23.19
N ARG A 10 0.57 31.48 -23.50
CA ARG A 10 -0.55 31.58 -22.55
C ARG A 10 -0.90 30.18 -22.09
N ASN A 11 -0.72 29.95 -20.79
CA ASN A 11 -1.16 28.76 -20.07
C ASN A 11 -2.63 28.50 -20.41
N GLY A 12 -2.92 27.44 -21.19
CA GLY A 12 -4.28 27.00 -21.46
C GLY A 12 -4.96 26.74 -20.11
N ALA A 13 -6.13 27.30 -19.89
CA ALA A 13 -6.90 27.18 -18.65
C ALA A 13 -7.07 25.70 -18.32
N ARG A 14 -6.34 25.19 -17.32
CA ARG A 14 -6.55 23.85 -16.77
C ARG A 14 -7.95 23.81 -16.17
N THR A 15 -8.84 23.03 -16.76
CA THR A 15 -10.20 22.80 -16.25
C THR A 15 -10.21 21.96 -14.97
N GLY A 16 -9.05 21.40 -14.58
CA GLY A 16 -8.87 20.51 -13.44
C GLY A 16 -8.56 21.25 -12.13
N LEU A 17 -8.86 20.58 -11.04
CA LEU A 17 -8.60 21.04 -9.67
C LEU A 17 -7.15 20.79 -9.27
N ARG A 18 -6.58 21.65 -8.40
CA ARG A 18 -5.35 21.33 -7.68
C ARG A 18 -5.67 20.48 -6.46
N ILE A 19 -5.20 19.22 -6.45
CA ILE A 19 -5.35 18.26 -5.35
C ILE A 19 -4.04 18.21 -4.59
N VAL A 20 -3.99 18.86 -3.42
CA VAL A 20 -2.81 18.82 -2.54
C VAL A 20 -2.94 17.64 -1.59
N ARG A 21 -1.90 16.83 -1.51
CA ARG A 21 -1.86 15.58 -0.76
C ARG A 21 -0.76 15.65 0.28
N LEU A 22 -1.12 15.45 1.56
CA LEU A 22 -0.18 15.44 2.68
C LEU A 22 -0.01 14.01 3.18
N ALA A 23 1.22 13.52 3.22
CA ALA A 23 1.49 12.17 3.73
C ALA A 23 2.71 12.14 4.64
N ASN A 24 2.56 11.51 5.80
CA ASN A 24 3.65 11.11 6.69
C ASN A 24 3.98 9.63 6.51
N PHE A 25 5.02 9.16 7.16
CA PHE A 25 5.42 7.73 7.16
C PHE A 25 5.71 7.16 5.77
N VAL A 26 6.12 8.02 4.83
CA VAL A 26 6.53 7.58 3.50
C VAL A 26 7.97 7.10 3.55
N ALA A 27 8.18 5.80 3.34
CA ALA A 27 9.51 5.21 3.33
C ALA A 27 10.33 5.72 2.12
N PRO A 28 11.64 5.99 2.31
CA PRO A 28 12.48 6.51 1.23
C PRO A 28 12.61 5.57 0.02
N SER A 29 12.63 4.25 0.25
CA SER A 29 12.99 3.26 -0.77
C SER A 29 11.85 2.33 -1.17
N SER A 30 10.86 2.05 -0.31
CA SER A 30 9.82 1.04 -0.59
C SER A 30 8.57 1.25 0.24
N GLY A 31 7.50 0.54 -0.09
CA GLY A 31 6.30 0.42 0.73
C GLY A 31 5.00 0.71 -0.01
N GLY A 32 3.93 0.07 0.43
CA GLY A 32 2.61 0.15 -0.17
C GLY A 32 2.08 1.59 -0.23
N LEU A 33 2.26 2.38 0.84
CA LEU A 33 1.85 3.78 0.87
C LEU A 33 2.53 4.60 -0.24
N ARG A 34 3.84 4.44 -0.44
CA ARG A 34 4.56 5.15 -1.51
C ARG A 34 4.04 4.77 -2.89
N THR A 35 3.76 3.47 -3.12
CA THR A 35 3.16 3.01 -4.38
C THR A 35 1.78 3.61 -4.56
N ALA A 36 0.91 3.57 -3.56
CA ALA A 36 -0.43 4.16 -3.62
C ALA A 36 -0.38 5.67 -3.92
N LEU A 37 0.47 6.41 -3.21
CA LEU A 37 0.62 7.85 -3.43
C LEU A 37 1.09 8.14 -4.87
N ARG A 38 2.03 7.36 -5.40
CA ARG A 38 2.52 7.54 -6.76
C ARG A 38 1.44 7.26 -7.80
N GLU A 39 0.78 6.13 -7.73
CA GLU A 39 -0.19 5.72 -8.74
C GLU A 39 -1.46 6.59 -8.71
N LEU A 40 -1.94 6.97 -7.53
CA LEU A 40 -3.03 7.95 -7.40
C LEU A 40 -2.63 9.32 -7.99
N GLY A 41 -1.39 9.80 -7.72
CA GLY A 41 -0.91 11.05 -8.31
C GLY A 41 -0.87 11.01 -9.83
N ARG A 42 -0.31 9.95 -10.42
CA ARG A 42 -0.32 9.75 -11.88
C ARG A 42 -1.76 9.71 -12.43
N GLY A 43 -2.66 9.04 -11.73
CA GLY A 43 -4.06 8.97 -12.12
C GLY A 43 -4.75 10.34 -12.07
N TYR A 44 -4.48 11.16 -11.07
CA TYR A 44 -5.03 12.52 -10.98
C TYR A 44 -4.51 13.42 -12.10
N GLU A 45 -3.21 13.36 -12.42
CA GLU A 45 -2.63 14.09 -13.57
C GLU A 45 -3.26 13.63 -14.90
N ALA A 46 -3.40 12.30 -15.08
CA ALA A 46 -4.04 11.73 -16.27
C ALA A 46 -5.51 12.12 -16.40
N ALA A 47 -6.21 12.37 -15.28
CA ALA A 47 -7.58 12.88 -15.26
C ALA A 47 -7.67 14.42 -15.44
N GLY A 48 -6.54 15.10 -15.69
CA GLY A 48 -6.51 16.55 -15.96
C GLY A 48 -6.44 17.42 -14.71
N HIS A 49 -6.24 16.83 -13.51
CA HIS A 49 -6.01 17.57 -12.27
C HIS A 49 -4.52 17.86 -12.05
N GLU A 50 -4.21 18.86 -11.23
CA GLU A 50 -2.86 19.12 -10.77
C GLU A 50 -2.64 18.38 -9.43
N ALA A 51 -1.81 17.33 -9.43
CA ALA A 51 -1.48 16.60 -8.24
C ALA A 51 -0.23 17.18 -7.57
N VAL A 52 -0.35 17.59 -6.30
CA VAL A 52 0.77 18.08 -5.48
C VAL A 52 0.91 17.20 -4.26
N LEU A 53 2.04 16.48 -4.14
CA LEU A 53 2.33 15.64 -2.99
C LEU A 53 3.33 16.34 -2.07
N VAL A 54 2.98 16.51 -0.79
CA VAL A 54 3.83 17.08 0.26
C VAL A 54 4.19 15.99 1.26
N VAL A 55 5.48 15.73 1.41
CA VAL A 55 6.02 14.69 2.31
C VAL A 55 7.15 15.25 3.18
N PRO A 56 7.44 14.63 4.34
CA PRO A 56 8.61 15.01 5.12
C PRO A 56 9.91 14.53 4.49
N GLY A 57 10.98 15.28 4.69
CA GLY A 57 12.32 14.93 4.25
C GLY A 57 13.39 15.59 5.11
N GLU A 58 14.64 15.56 4.66
CA GLU A 58 15.77 16.21 5.36
C GLU A 58 15.81 17.71 5.10
N ARG A 59 15.51 18.09 3.87
CA ARG A 59 15.56 19.47 3.39
C ARG A 59 14.35 19.77 2.51
N TYR A 60 14.11 21.05 2.29
CA TYR A 60 13.12 21.49 1.32
C TYR A 60 13.55 21.11 -0.10
N THR A 61 12.63 20.51 -0.84
CA THR A 61 12.76 20.31 -2.29
C THR A 61 11.41 20.53 -2.95
N ASP A 62 11.41 20.95 -4.20
CA ASP A 62 10.23 21.14 -5.02
C ASP A 62 10.56 20.65 -6.43
N ARG A 63 9.88 19.60 -6.89
CA ARG A 63 10.23 18.90 -8.14
C ARG A 63 8.98 18.49 -8.89
N ALA A 64 9.00 18.67 -10.21
CA ALA A 64 8.07 17.99 -11.10
C ALA A 64 8.46 16.50 -11.22
N THR A 65 7.47 15.62 -11.16
CA THR A 65 7.63 14.17 -11.29
C THR A 65 6.50 13.60 -12.14
N GLU A 66 6.58 12.34 -12.54
CA GLU A 66 5.50 11.64 -13.26
C GLU A 66 4.17 11.55 -12.48
N GLN A 67 4.23 11.68 -11.15
CA GLN A 67 3.06 11.64 -10.27
C GLN A 67 2.52 13.03 -9.92
N GLY A 68 2.94 14.07 -10.64
CA GLY A 68 2.69 15.46 -10.36
C GLY A 68 3.84 16.14 -9.62
N ARG A 69 3.58 17.29 -9.01
CA ARG A 69 4.56 18.07 -8.25
C ARG A 69 4.80 17.43 -6.88
N MET A 70 6.06 17.21 -6.52
CA MET A 70 6.44 16.67 -5.21
C MET A 70 7.24 17.69 -4.41
N ILE A 71 6.72 18.05 -3.25
CA ILE A 71 7.35 19.00 -2.31
C ILE A 71 7.79 18.23 -1.07
N THR A 72 9.03 18.40 -0.69
CA THR A 72 9.57 17.85 0.56
C THR A 72 9.74 18.98 1.57
N LEU A 73 9.21 18.82 2.76
CA LEU A 73 9.46 19.75 3.89
C LEU A 73 10.38 19.10 4.92
N PRO A 74 11.30 19.87 5.54
CA PRO A 74 12.08 19.37 6.65
C PRO A 74 11.20 18.84 7.77
N GLY A 75 11.48 17.60 8.19
CA GLY A 75 10.76 16.96 9.29
C GLY A 75 11.67 16.08 10.13
N PRO A 76 11.43 15.97 11.46
CA PRO A 76 12.24 15.15 12.34
C PRO A 76 12.11 13.67 12.01
N LEU A 77 13.20 12.93 12.23
CA LEU A 77 13.20 11.48 12.27
C LEU A 77 12.48 11.00 13.53
N LEU A 78 11.65 9.97 13.37
CA LEU A 78 11.06 9.28 14.51
C LEU A 78 12.00 8.15 14.97
N PRO A 79 12.48 8.19 16.21
CA PRO A 79 13.33 7.13 16.74
C PRO A 79 12.64 5.76 16.69
N GLY A 80 13.39 4.71 16.37
CA GLY A 80 12.88 3.32 16.37
C GLY A 80 11.97 2.94 15.21
N THR A 81 11.70 3.83 14.24
CA THR A 81 10.76 3.58 13.15
C THR A 81 11.41 3.14 11.83
N GLY A 82 12.75 2.93 11.80
CA GLY A 82 13.44 2.55 10.57
C GLY A 82 13.56 3.68 9.53
N GLY A 83 13.61 4.94 9.99
CA GLY A 83 13.91 6.09 9.12
C GLY A 83 12.71 6.92 8.69
N TYR A 84 11.55 6.73 9.29
CA TYR A 84 10.40 7.58 9.00
C TYR A 84 10.57 8.99 9.56
N ARG A 85 10.14 9.96 8.76
CA ARG A 85 10.03 11.36 9.13
C ARG A 85 8.57 11.80 9.18
N VAL A 86 8.29 12.89 9.87
CA VAL A 86 6.93 13.45 10.01
C VAL A 86 6.91 14.97 9.83
N LEU A 87 5.82 15.49 9.29
CA LEU A 87 5.51 16.90 9.15
C LEU A 87 4.98 17.42 10.51
N MET A 88 5.84 18.04 11.30
CA MET A 88 5.51 18.54 12.64
C MET A 88 5.31 20.06 12.67
N ASP A 89 5.96 20.80 11.80
CA ASP A 89 5.88 22.27 11.74
C ASP A 89 4.56 22.73 11.10
N ARG A 90 3.57 22.95 11.95
CA ARG A 90 2.22 23.37 11.51
C ARG A 90 2.23 24.71 10.79
N ARG A 91 3.09 25.66 11.18
CA ARG A 91 3.16 27.00 10.55
C ARG A 91 3.67 26.86 9.13
N ARG A 92 4.73 26.11 8.93
CA ARG A 92 5.31 25.86 7.61
C ARG A 92 4.34 25.11 6.69
N VAL A 93 3.65 24.07 7.20
CA VAL A 93 2.64 23.34 6.43
C VAL A 93 1.46 24.25 6.09
N ALA A 94 0.97 25.07 7.03
CA ALA A 94 -0.14 26.02 6.77
C ALA A 94 0.24 27.07 5.73
N GLY A 95 1.41 27.70 5.85
CA GLY A 95 1.89 28.68 4.86
C GLY A 95 2.08 28.07 3.48
N LEU A 96 2.55 26.81 3.40
CA LEU A 96 2.63 26.09 2.12
C LEU A 96 1.23 25.85 1.54
N LEU A 97 0.26 25.40 2.34
CA LEU A 97 -1.11 25.17 1.87
C LEU A 97 -1.75 26.49 1.39
N GLU A 98 -1.51 27.61 2.08
CA GLU A 98 -1.98 28.94 1.66
C GLU A 98 -1.37 29.34 0.31
N SER A 99 -0.07 29.11 0.11
CA SER A 99 0.62 29.43 -1.15
C SER A 99 0.22 28.52 -2.32
N LEU A 100 -0.20 27.28 -2.03
CA LEU A 100 -0.62 26.32 -3.05
C LEU A 100 -2.08 26.49 -3.47
N GLU A 101 -2.89 27.19 -2.68
CA GLU A 101 -4.32 27.41 -2.96
C GLU A 101 -5.06 26.14 -3.41
N PRO A 102 -5.10 25.07 -2.58
CA PRO A 102 -5.65 23.79 -2.98
C PRO A 102 -7.15 23.87 -3.29
N GLY A 103 -7.58 23.34 -4.44
CA GLY A 103 -8.98 23.08 -4.72
C GLY A 103 -9.52 21.89 -3.90
N ARG A 104 -8.66 20.94 -3.58
CA ARG A 104 -8.92 19.76 -2.73
C ARG A 104 -7.71 19.44 -1.86
N LEU A 105 -7.97 18.91 -0.67
CA LEU A 105 -6.95 18.44 0.25
C LEU A 105 -7.15 16.96 0.55
N GLU A 106 -6.10 16.14 0.37
CA GLU A 106 -6.04 14.74 0.75
C GLU A 106 -5.01 14.55 1.86
N VAL A 107 -5.35 13.85 2.93
CA VAL A 107 -4.45 13.65 4.07
C VAL A 107 -4.35 12.19 4.42
N SER A 108 -3.14 11.65 4.42
CA SER A 108 -2.84 10.25 4.70
C SER A 108 -2.31 9.99 6.12
N ASP A 109 -2.55 10.92 7.04
CA ASP A 109 -2.19 10.77 8.46
C ASP A 109 -3.24 11.43 9.36
N ARG A 110 -3.92 10.61 10.16
CA ARG A 110 -4.96 11.04 11.10
C ARG A 110 -4.42 11.49 12.46
N THR A 111 -3.12 11.43 12.68
CA THR A 111 -2.47 11.78 13.95
C THR A 111 -1.91 13.20 13.92
N THR A 112 -0.72 13.38 13.39
CA THR A 112 0.00 14.65 13.40
C THR A 112 -0.57 15.68 12.42
N LEU A 113 -1.21 15.23 11.32
CA LEU A 113 -1.79 16.09 10.29
C LEU A 113 -3.30 16.35 10.45
N ARG A 114 -3.97 15.75 11.43
CA ARG A 114 -5.42 15.92 11.63
C ARG A 114 -5.88 17.38 11.71
N TRP A 115 -5.06 18.28 12.23
CA TRP A 115 -5.38 19.71 12.33
C TRP A 115 -5.65 20.36 10.96
N THR A 116 -5.11 19.80 9.88
CA THR A 116 -5.28 20.32 8.52
C THR A 116 -6.73 20.26 8.03
N GLY A 117 -7.53 19.34 8.53
CA GLY A 117 -8.97 19.33 8.25
C GLY A 117 -9.71 20.54 8.84
N LYS A 118 -9.27 21.04 10.01
CA LYS A 118 -9.82 22.31 10.56
C LYS A 118 -9.34 23.52 9.74
N TRP A 119 -8.10 23.50 9.29
CA TRP A 119 -7.57 24.49 8.36
C TRP A 119 -8.39 24.52 7.07
N ALA A 120 -8.60 23.37 6.44
CA ALA A 120 -9.36 23.24 5.21
C ALA A 120 -10.80 23.79 5.32
N ARG A 121 -11.48 23.51 6.45
CA ARG A 121 -12.82 24.09 6.70
C ARG A 121 -12.80 25.61 6.76
N ARG A 122 -11.80 26.21 7.41
CA ARG A 122 -11.66 27.68 7.46
C ARG A 122 -11.36 28.28 6.09
N ALA A 123 -10.52 27.60 5.30
CA ALA A 123 -10.18 27.96 3.94
C ALA A 123 -11.28 27.62 2.92
N ARG A 124 -12.39 26.99 3.34
CA ARG A 124 -13.47 26.49 2.47
C ARG A 124 -13.01 25.48 1.42
N VAL A 125 -11.95 24.71 1.74
CA VAL A 125 -11.41 23.63 0.91
C VAL A 125 -12.00 22.31 1.39
N ARG A 126 -12.51 21.49 0.47
CA ARG A 126 -12.92 20.12 0.81
C ARG A 126 -11.69 19.28 1.11
N ALA A 127 -11.73 18.59 2.24
CA ALA A 127 -10.63 17.75 2.71
C ALA A 127 -11.10 16.32 2.92
N VAL A 128 -10.31 15.38 2.41
CA VAL A 128 -10.51 13.94 2.55
C VAL A 128 -9.37 13.38 3.40
N MET A 129 -9.68 12.48 4.33
CA MET A 129 -8.68 11.71 5.07
C MET A 129 -8.67 10.28 4.57
N VAL A 130 -7.51 9.77 4.20
CA VAL A 130 -7.32 8.39 3.74
C VAL A 130 -6.78 7.53 4.87
N SER A 131 -7.53 6.50 5.24
CA SER A 131 -7.14 5.53 6.27
C SER A 131 -6.32 4.41 5.64
N HIS A 132 -5.00 4.55 5.69
CA HIS A 132 -4.06 3.51 5.22
C HIS A 132 -3.73 2.48 6.30
N GLU A 133 -4.10 2.72 7.56
CA GLU A 133 -3.82 1.86 8.70
C GLU A 133 -5.00 1.87 9.67
N THR A 134 -5.19 0.78 10.42
CA THR A 134 -6.12 0.80 11.56
C THR A 134 -5.44 1.45 12.75
N ALA A 135 -6.13 2.38 13.41
CA ALA A 135 -5.54 3.11 14.55
C ALA A 135 -5.34 2.19 15.75
N ASP A 136 -6.28 1.27 16.01
CA ASP A 136 -6.13 0.29 17.08
C ASP A 136 -4.99 -0.71 16.82
N GLY A 137 -4.81 -1.15 15.57
CA GLY A 137 -3.69 -2.00 15.18
C GLY A 137 -2.33 -1.32 15.43
N VAL A 138 -2.18 -0.05 15.04
CA VAL A 138 -0.96 0.73 15.30
C VAL A 138 -0.72 0.92 16.79
N LEU A 139 -1.74 1.28 17.55
CA LEU A 139 -1.61 1.49 19.01
C LEU A 139 -1.25 0.20 19.76
N ARG A 140 -1.75 -0.95 19.31
CA ARG A 140 -1.39 -2.26 19.86
C ARG A 140 0.07 -2.62 19.58
N THR A 141 0.60 -2.30 18.38
CA THR A 141 2.03 -2.48 18.09
C THR A 141 2.93 -1.61 18.97
N TRP A 142 2.40 -0.53 19.52
CA TRP A 142 3.10 0.33 20.50
C TRP A 142 2.90 -0.12 21.96
N GLY A 143 2.32 -1.30 22.18
CA GLY A 143 2.21 -1.94 23.50
C GLY A 143 0.96 -1.57 24.31
N LEU A 144 -0.03 -0.89 23.73
CA LEU A 144 -1.29 -0.66 24.41
C LEU A 144 -2.11 -1.96 24.48
N SER A 145 -2.79 -2.17 25.62
CA SER A 145 -3.77 -3.25 25.70
C SER A 145 -4.92 -3.04 24.71
N GLU A 146 -5.56 -4.12 24.30
CA GLU A 146 -6.64 -4.08 23.30
C GLU A 146 -7.73 -3.06 23.66
N GLY A 147 -8.19 -3.07 24.92
CA GLY A 147 -9.23 -2.13 25.38
C GLY A 147 -8.79 -0.67 25.36
N MET A 148 -7.53 -0.38 25.73
CA MET A 148 -7.00 0.97 25.68
C MET A 148 -6.76 1.44 24.23
N ALA A 149 -6.20 0.59 23.38
CA ALA A 149 -5.98 0.87 21.97
C ALA A 149 -7.32 1.20 21.28
N ARG A 150 -8.36 0.39 21.54
CA ARG A 150 -9.70 0.59 21.00
C ARG A 150 -10.31 1.92 21.43
N ARG A 151 -10.28 2.26 22.73
CA ARG A 151 -10.83 3.54 23.24
C ARG A 151 -10.10 4.74 22.65
N ALA A 152 -8.77 4.68 22.60
CA ALA A 152 -7.95 5.75 22.03
C ALA A 152 -8.20 5.91 20.52
N SER A 153 -8.29 4.81 19.80
CA SER A 153 -8.65 4.75 18.39
C SER A 153 -10.03 5.36 18.13
N ASP A 154 -11.05 4.98 18.91
CA ASP A 154 -12.40 5.50 18.77
C ASP A 154 -12.45 7.01 18.98
N ALA A 155 -11.79 7.54 20.02
CA ALA A 155 -11.68 8.98 20.27
C ALA A 155 -10.95 9.72 19.13
N LEU A 156 -9.91 9.11 18.55
CA LEU A 156 -9.19 9.66 17.40
C LEU A 156 -10.07 9.68 16.16
N ASN A 157 -10.78 8.58 15.89
CA ASN A 157 -11.62 8.40 14.71
C ASN A 157 -12.87 9.30 14.74
N VAL A 158 -13.51 9.48 15.91
CA VAL A 158 -14.61 10.46 16.10
C VAL A 158 -14.13 11.86 15.69
N ARG A 159 -12.99 12.30 16.23
CA ARG A 159 -12.42 13.62 15.90
C ARG A 159 -12.05 13.74 14.43
N THR A 160 -11.58 12.66 13.81
CA THR A 160 -11.24 12.60 12.39
C THR A 160 -12.49 12.72 11.53
N ALA A 161 -13.51 11.89 11.76
CA ALA A 161 -14.78 11.93 11.03
C ALA A 161 -15.45 13.31 11.10
N HIS A 162 -15.44 13.96 12.29
CA HIS A 162 -15.98 15.32 12.43
C HIS A 162 -15.13 16.41 11.75
N THR A 163 -13.87 16.14 11.44
CA THR A 163 -12.94 17.16 10.95
C THR A 163 -12.88 17.19 9.42
N TYR A 164 -12.96 16.07 8.76
CA TYR A 164 -12.89 15.91 7.31
C TYR A 164 -14.27 15.79 6.66
N SER A 165 -14.36 16.20 5.40
CA SER A 165 -15.59 16.05 4.61
C SER A 165 -15.92 14.58 4.37
N ARG A 166 -14.90 13.77 4.10
CA ARG A 166 -14.99 12.32 3.92
C ARG A 166 -13.77 11.62 4.53
N VAL A 167 -13.99 10.38 4.93
CA VAL A 167 -12.95 9.44 5.31
C VAL A 167 -12.96 8.33 4.28
N VAL A 168 -11.86 8.15 3.57
CA VAL A 168 -11.67 7.06 2.61
C VAL A 168 -11.02 5.89 3.32
N CYS A 169 -11.68 4.73 3.27
CA CYS A 169 -11.15 3.45 3.73
C CYS A 169 -10.88 2.55 2.52
N THR A 170 -9.71 1.90 2.50
CA THR A 170 -9.32 1.06 1.36
C THR A 170 -9.95 -0.33 1.41
N THR A 171 -10.45 -0.75 2.57
CA THR A 171 -11.09 -2.04 2.81
C THR A 171 -12.24 -1.90 3.83
N GLU A 172 -13.13 -2.89 3.88
CA GLU A 172 -14.13 -3.01 4.93
C GLU A 172 -13.48 -3.15 6.31
N PHE A 173 -12.38 -3.87 6.38
CA PHE A 173 -11.60 -4.00 7.61
C PHE A 173 -11.20 -2.63 8.19
N ALA A 174 -10.68 -1.72 7.37
CA ALA A 174 -10.35 -0.36 7.79
C ALA A 174 -11.60 0.49 8.10
N GLU A 175 -12.71 0.23 7.42
CA GLU A 175 -13.99 0.92 7.63
C GLU A 175 -14.63 0.58 8.99
N ARG A 176 -14.45 -0.64 9.49
CA ARG A 176 -15.04 -1.12 10.77
C ARG A 176 -14.75 -0.20 11.97
N GLU A 177 -13.57 0.42 12.03
CA GLU A 177 -13.23 1.39 13.08
C GLU A 177 -14.14 2.63 13.05
N PHE A 178 -14.56 3.07 11.86
CA PHE A 178 -15.42 4.23 11.67
C PHE A 178 -16.92 3.88 11.80
N VAL A 179 -17.32 2.70 11.33
CA VAL A 179 -18.67 2.16 11.53
C VAL A 179 -18.97 2.02 13.02
N ARG A 180 -18.01 1.51 13.79
CA ARG A 180 -18.13 1.32 15.24
C ARG A 180 -18.45 2.62 16.00
N ILE A 181 -17.97 3.75 15.53
CA ILE A 181 -18.23 5.07 16.12
C ILE A 181 -19.42 5.81 15.48
N GLY A 182 -20.15 5.18 14.57
CA GLY A 182 -21.31 5.76 13.89
C GLY A 182 -20.96 6.86 12.87
N ALA A 183 -19.76 6.87 12.31
CA ALA A 183 -19.37 7.85 11.28
C ALA A 183 -20.20 7.62 9.99
N ARG A 184 -20.76 8.71 9.44
CA ARG A 184 -21.62 8.68 8.25
C ARG A 184 -20.96 9.15 6.96
N ASN A 185 -19.75 9.71 7.06
CA ASN A 185 -19.00 10.28 5.96
C ASN A 185 -17.85 9.37 5.51
N VAL A 186 -17.99 8.07 5.71
CA VAL A 186 -17.02 7.06 5.27
C VAL A 186 -17.34 6.62 3.85
N VAL A 187 -16.30 6.47 3.02
CA VAL A 187 -16.39 5.98 1.64
C VAL A 187 -15.36 4.88 1.47
N ARG A 188 -15.74 3.80 0.79
CA ARG A 188 -14.80 2.73 0.43
C ARG A 188 -14.21 3.01 -0.95
N ALA A 189 -12.87 3.05 -1.02
CA ALA A 189 -12.12 3.16 -2.26
C ALA A 189 -10.90 2.23 -2.20
N PRO A 190 -11.00 1.00 -2.72
CA PRO A 190 -9.90 0.07 -2.77
C PRO A 190 -8.72 0.62 -3.58
N LEU A 191 -7.51 0.25 -3.20
CA LEU A 191 -6.31 0.54 -3.98
C LEU A 191 -6.23 -0.39 -5.20
N GLY A 192 -5.36 -0.05 -6.14
CA GLY A 192 -5.13 -0.82 -7.34
C GLY A 192 -3.81 -1.57 -7.36
N VAL A 193 -3.62 -2.36 -8.42
CA VAL A 193 -2.37 -3.02 -8.78
C VAL A 193 -2.03 -2.75 -10.24
N ASP A 194 -0.74 -2.71 -10.55
CA ASP A 194 -0.22 -2.60 -11.91
C ASP A 194 -0.38 -3.94 -12.64
N LEU A 195 -1.48 -4.09 -13.35
CA LEU A 195 -1.83 -5.33 -14.07
C LEU A 195 -0.97 -5.57 -15.31
N VAL A 196 -0.28 -4.55 -15.82
CA VAL A 196 0.64 -4.65 -16.96
C VAL A 196 2.03 -5.04 -16.47
N GLY A 197 2.58 -4.31 -15.50
CA GLY A 197 3.90 -4.57 -14.93
C GLY A 197 3.92 -5.78 -13.96
N ARG A 198 2.75 -6.33 -13.59
CA ARG A 198 2.55 -7.55 -12.79
C ARG A 198 1.69 -8.52 -13.58
N HIS A 199 2.33 -9.49 -14.20
CA HIS A 199 1.63 -10.39 -15.12
C HIS A 199 2.17 -11.82 -15.02
N PRO A 200 1.34 -12.87 -15.19
CA PRO A 200 1.78 -14.27 -15.20
C PRO A 200 2.86 -14.58 -16.24
N ALA A 201 2.90 -13.84 -17.36
CA ALA A 201 3.91 -13.97 -18.40
C ALA A 201 5.34 -13.64 -17.93
N LEU A 202 5.51 -12.99 -16.77
CA LEU A 202 6.82 -12.75 -16.15
C LEU A 202 7.44 -14.02 -15.56
N ARG A 203 6.73 -15.14 -15.58
CA ARG A 203 7.21 -16.42 -15.06
C ARG A 203 8.51 -16.83 -15.78
N ASP A 204 9.57 -17.03 -15.00
CA ASP A 204 10.89 -17.41 -15.47
C ASP A 204 11.29 -18.78 -14.89
N ARG A 205 11.40 -19.77 -15.77
CA ARG A 205 11.80 -21.13 -15.39
C ARG A 205 13.24 -21.18 -14.88
N GLY A 206 14.15 -20.40 -15.44
CA GLY A 206 15.53 -20.33 -15.00
C GLY A 206 15.66 -19.70 -13.61
N LEU A 207 14.90 -18.65 -13.33
CA LEU A 207 14.80 -18.05 -11.99
C LEU A 207 14.25 -19.07 -10.98
N ARG A 208 13.17 -19.79 -11.33
CA ARG A 208 12.62 -20.83 -10.46
C ARG A 208 13.66 -21.90 -10.14
N GLN A 209 14.40 -22.40 -11.14
CA GLN A 209 15.40 -23.46 -10.99
C GLN A 209 16.60 -23.03 -10.11
N ARG A 210 16.88 -21.72 -10.01
CA ARG A 210 17.91 -21.21 -9.09
C ARG A 210 17.51 -21.33 -7.61
N HIS A 211 16.21 -21.38 -7.33
CA HIS A 211 15.70 -21.38 -5.95
C HIS A 211 15.06 -22.70 -5.53
N ALA A 212 14.45 -23.43 -6.46
CA ALA A 212 13.70 -24.64 -6.16
C ALA A 212 13.92 -25.71 -7.24
N ARG A 213 14.00 -26.97 -6.85
CA ARG A 213 13.96 -28.12 -7.75
C ARG A 213 12.55 -28.26 -8.35
N LYS A 214 12.42 -29.10 -9.37
CA LYS A 214 11.14 -29.27 -10.09
C LYS A 214 10.00 -29.75 -9.18
N ASP A 215 10.33 -30.58 -8.20
CA ASP A 215 9.40 -31.23 -7.26
C ASP A 215 9.32 -30.52 -5.89
N GLU A 216 9.95 -29.36 -5.75
CA GLU A 216 9.88 -28.53 -4.56
C GLU A 216 8.84 -27.42 -4.71
N ILE A 217 8.11 -27.16 -3.63
CA ILE A 217 7.18 -26.04 -3.51
C ILE A 217 8.02 -24.78 -3.31
N LEU A 218 7.89 -23.80 -4.21
CA LEU A 218 8.53 -22.49 -4.08
C LEU A 218 7.59 -21.51 -3.38
N LEU A 219 7.85 -21.27 -2.12
CA LEU A 219 7.19 -20.21 -1.34
C LEU A 219 7.91 -18.89 -1.51
N VAL A 220 7.17 -17.79 -1.58
CA VAL A 220 7.75 -16.45 -1.62
C VAL A 220 7.11 -15.56 -0.56
N MET A 221 7.92 -14.74 0.12
CA MET A 221 7.47 -13.65 0.98
C MET A 221 8.10 -12.34 0.48
N CYS A 222 7.26 -11.38 0.05
CA CYS A 222 7.69 -10.06 -0.41
C CYS A 222 7.20 -8.99 0.58
N SER A 223 8.03 -8.63 1.55
CA SER A 223 7.63 -7.68 2.60
C SER A 223 8.83 -7.11 3.33
N ARG A 224 8.65 -5.98 4.02
CA ARG A 224 9.61 -5.49 4.99
C ARG A 224 9.74 -6.47 6.17
N LEU A 225 10.96 -6.70 6.64
CA LEU A 225 11.24 -7.60 7.76
C LEU A 225 11.12 -6.84 9.08
N SER A 226 9.88 -6.54 9.48
CA SER A 226 9.52 -5.79 10.68
C SER A 226 8.47 -6.54 11.51
N VAL A 227 8.31 -6.14 12.78
CA VAL A 227 7.47 -6.85 13.75
C VAL A 227 6.02 -6.99 13.29
N GLU A 228 5.45 -5.92 12.72
CA GLU A 228 4.06 -5.88 12.24
C GLU A 228 3.80 -6.80 11.03
N LYS A 229 4.86 -7.19 10.29
CA LYS A 229 4.77 -8.10 9.14
C LYS A 229 4.95 -9.56 9.51
N ARG A 230 5.34 -9.85 10.75
CA ARG A 230 5.54 -11.21 11.29
C ARG A 230 6.27 -12.18 10.34
N PRO A 231 7.42 -11.80 9.79
CA PRO A 231 8.11 -12.65 8.81
C PRO A 231 8.55 -14.02 9.38
N GLY A 232 8.65 -14.15 10.70
CA GLY A 232 8.92 -15.43 11.37
C GLY A 232 7.87 -16.50 11.07
N THR A 233 6.60 -16.13 10.97
CA THR A 233 5.51 -17.07 10.65
C THR A 233 5.70 -17.74 9.29
N ALA A 234 6.33 -17.06 8.32
CA ALA A 234 6.65 -17.69 7.03
C ALA A 234 7.72 -18.76 7.16
N VAL A 235 8.71 -18.57 8.05
CA VAL A 235 9.72 -19.58 8.37
C VAL A 235 9.08 -20.74 9.12
N ASP A 236 8.19 -20.46 10.09
CA ASP A 236 7.46 -21.48 10.86
C ASP A 236 6.57 -22.33 9.93
N ALA A 237 5.94 -21.73 8.92
CA ALA A 237 5.15 -22.45 7.92
C ALA A 237 6.02 -23.38 7.07
N LEU A 238 7.21 -22.95 6.68
CA LEU A 238 8.17 -23.81 5.98
C LEU A 238 8.58 -24.98 6.86
N GLU A 239 8.93 -24.75 8.14
CA GLU A 239 9.28 -25.83 9.08
C GLU A 239 8.14 -26.85 9.21
N ALA A 240 6.89 -26.40 9.34
CA ALA A 240 5.72 -27.27 9.43
C ALA A 240 5.54 -28.12 8.15
N LEU A 241 5.71 -27.54 6.96
CA LEU A 241 5.65 -28.28 5.71
C LEU A 241 6.75 -29.34 5.61
N LEU A 242 7.99 -28.99 5.99
CA LEU A 242 9.11 -29.94 6.00
C LEU A 242 8.88 -31.07 6.98
N ALA A 243 8.36 -30.78 8.19
CA ALA A 243 8.01 -31.80 9.19
C ALA A 243 6.93 -32.78 8.70
N ARG A 244 6.06 -32.35 7.81
CA ARG A 244 5.04 -33.19 7.12
C ARG A 244 5.60 -33.96 5.92
N GLY A 245 6.91 -33.90 5.68
CA GLY A 245 7.57 -34.57 4.55
C GLY A 245 7.40 -33.88 3.21
N ARG A 246 6.87 -32.63 3.18
CA ARG A 246 6.77 -31.85 1.95
C ARG A 246 8.14 -31.29 1.59
N ARG A 247 8.47 -31.30 0.32
CA ARG A 247 9.67 -30.64 -0.21
C ARG A 247 9.34 -29.21 -0.54
N ALA A 248 9.82 -28.28 0.24
CA ALA A 248 9.50 -26.85 0.07
C ALA A 248 10.73 -25.99 0.32
N VAL A 249 10.79 -24.84 -0.32
CA VAL A 249 11.80 -23.80 -0.13
C VAL A 249 11.11 -22.43 0.03
N LEU A 250 11.74 -21.53 0.76
CA LEU A 250 11.22 -20.19 0.98
C LEU A 250 12.21 -19.14 0.46
N VAL A 251 11.74 -18.24 -0.39
CA VAL A 251 12.49 -17.05 -0.83
C VAL A 251 11.88 -15.81 -0.18
N VAL A 252 12.71 -15.07 0.54
CA VAL A 252 12.32 -13.85 1.25
C VAL A 252 12.91 -12.64 0.52
N ALA A 253 12.04 -11.88 -0.14
CA ALA A 253 12.38 -10.63 -0.82
C ALA A 253 11.97 -9.44 0.04
N GLY A 254 12.91 -8.83 0.71
CA GLY A 254 12.72 -7.71 1.60
C GLY A 254 13.85 -7.56 2.60
N ASP A 255 13.87 -6.42 3.29
CA ASP A 255 14.85 -6.09 4.30
C ASP A 255 14.18 -5.42 5.50
N GLY A 256 14.85 -5.37 6.63
CA GLY A 256 14.33 -4.72 7.84
C GLY A 256 15.01 -5.16 9.13
N PRO A 257 14.56 -4.57 10.26
CA PRO A 257 15.21 -4.78 11.57
C PRO A 257 15.30 -6.25 12.03
N LEU A 258 14.39 -7.10 11.56
CA LEU A 258 14.34 -8.50 11.96
C LEU A 258 15.23 -9.42 11.12
N ARG A 259 15.90 -8.92 10.07
CA ARG A 259 16.68 -9.74 9.14
C ARG A 259 17.65 -10.67 9.84
N GLY A 260 18.54 -10.14 10.66
CA GLY A 260 19.57 -10.95 11.33
C GLY A 260 18.99 -12.05 12.24
N ARG A 261 17.87 -11.76 12.93
CA ARG A 261 17.17 -12.78 13.75
C ARG A 261 16.54 -13.87 12.87
N LEU A 262 15.98 -13.50 11.73
CA LEU A 262 15.37 -14.45 10.80
C LEU A 262 16.40 -15.33 10.12
N GLU A 263 17.53 -14.78 9.69
CA GLU A 263 18.65 -15.55 9.13
C GLU A 263 19.22 -16.54 10.16
N GLN A 264 19.30 -16.13 11.43
CA GLN A 264 19.70 -17.01 12.51
C GLN A 264 18.68 -18.14 12.76
N ARG A 265 17.36 -17.80 12.79
CA ARG A 265 16.28 -18.77 12.98
C ARG A 265 16.21 -19.77 11.82
N ALA A 266 16.43 -19.32 10.59
CA ALA A 266 16.36 -20.13 9.39
C ALA A 266 17.62 -20.99 9.12
N ARG A 267 18.60 -21.03 10.05
CA ARG A 267 19.79 -21.85 9.87
C ARG A 267 19.45 -23.34 9.74
N GLY A 268 19.93 -23.95 8.67
CA GLY A 268 19.64 -25.36 8.36
C GLY A 268 18.32 -25.58 7.59
N LEU A 269 17.51 -24.54 7.40
CA LEU A 269 16.31 -24.59 6.57
C LEU A 269 16.59 -24.10 5.16
N PRO A 270 15.86 -24.57 4.14
CA PRO A 270 15.99 -24.13 2.75
C PRO A 270 15.32 -22.74 2.55
N VAL A 271 15.92 -21.70 3.15
CA VAL A 271 15.47 -20.30 3.07
C VAL A 271 16.53 -19.45 2.37
N THR A 272 16.12 -18.67 1.39
CA THR A 272 16.99 -17.70 0.71
C THR A 272 16.52 -16.28 1.01
N PHE A 273 17.41 -15.45 1.58
CA PHE A 273 17.14 -14.02 1.83
C PHE A 273 17.78 -13.16 0.75
N LEU A 274 16.97 -12.54 -0.09
CA LEU A 274 17.43 -11.68 -1.21
C LEU A 274 17.73 -10.24 -0.77
N GLY A 275 17.29 -9.83 0.41
CA GLY A 275 17.31 -8.43 0.80
C GLY A 275 16.29 -7.60 0.01
N HIS A 276 16.52 -6.29 -0.05
CA HIS A 276 15.64 -5.38 -0.78
C HIS A 276 15.80 -5.56 -2.29
N VAL A 277 14.74 -5.97 -2.98
CA VAL A 277 14.70 -6.10 -4.44
C VAL A 277 14.13 -4.81 -5.02
N GLY A 278 14.99 -3.91 -5.49
CA GLY A 278 14.58 -2.60 -6.05
C GLY A 278 14.05 -2.68 -7.48
N ASP A 279 14.47 -3.68 -8.25
CA ASP A 279 13.98 -3.93 -9.60
C ASP A 279 12.58 -4.54 -9.56
N ARG A 280 11.61 -3.78 -10.09
CA ARG A 280 10.19 -4.19 -10.12
C ARG A 280 9.97 -5.38 -11.05
N GLY A 281 10.70 -5.47 -12.16
CA GLY A 281 10.61 -6.60 -13.09
C GLY A 281 11.12 -7.89 -12.45
N ALA A 282 12.29 -7.83 -11.79
CA ALA A 282 12.87 -8.97 -11.08
C ALA A 282 11.95 -9.45 -9.95
N LEU A 283 11.35 -8.52 -9.18
CA LEU A 283 10.39 -8.87 -8.14
C LEU A 283 9.12 -9.50 -8.74
N GLY A 284 8.63 -8.98 -9.87
CA GLY A 284 7.49 -9.56 -10.59
C GLY A 284 7.78 -10.96 -11.11
N ALA A 285 8.97 -11.18 -11.68
CA ALA A 285 9.41 -12.49 -12.15
C ALA A 285 9.52 -13.51 -10.99
N LEU A 286 10.03 -13.08 -9.83
CA LEU A 286 10.07 -13.91 -8.62
C LEU A 286 8.65 -14.29 -8.16
N GLN A 287 7.76 -13.32 -8.06
CA GLN A 287 6.37 -13.56 -7.68
C GLN A 287 5.67 -14.49 -8.69
N ALA A 288 5.81 -14.26 -10.01
CA ALA A 288 5.20 -15.08 -11.05
C ALA A 288 5.74 -16.52 -11.08
N SER A 289 6.98 -16.74 -10.62
CA SER A 289 7.64 -18.05 -10.63
C SER A 289 7.36 -18.89 -9.38
N ALA A 290 6.81 -18.27 -8.31
CA ALA A 290 6.46 -18.97 -7.08
C ALA A 290 5.18 -19.80 -7.21
N ASP A 291 5.01 -20.78 -6.33
CA ASP A 291 3.80 -21.59 -6.22
C ASP A 291 2.76 -20.98 -5.31
N VAL A 292 3.23 -20.38 -4.19
CA VAL A 292 2.40 -19.71 -3.19
C VAL A 292 3.17 -18.51 -2.60
N ALA A 293 2.49 -17.39 -2.41
CA ALA A 293 3.03 -16.25 -1.68
C ALA A 293 2.47 -16.22 -0.24
N LEU A 294 3.32 -15.88 0.73
CA LEU A 294 2.96 -15.81 2.14
C LEU A 294 2.87 -14.34 2.60
N ALA A 295 1.74 -13.97 3.19
CA ALA A 295 1.48 -12.64 3.71
C ALA A 295 1.01 -12.70 5.19
N PRO A 296 1.92 -12.99 6.14
CA PRO A 296 1.56 -13.29 7.52
C PRO A 296 1.32 -12.07 8.42
N GLY A 297 1.41 -10.84 7.87
CA GLY A 297 1.24 -9.61 8.63
C GLY A 297 -0.20 -9.37 9.09
N PRO A 298 -0.51 -9.40 10.40
CA PRO A 298 -1.88 -9.21 10.90
C PRO A 298 -2.36 -7.75 10.85
N ALA A 299 -1.47 -6.81 10.65
CA ALA A 299 -1.78 -5.38 10.60
C ALA A 299 -1.93 -4.83 9.17
N GLU A 300 -2.01 -5.70 8.16
CA GLU A 300 -2.24 -5.26 6.79
C GLU A 300 -3.65 -4.69 6.62
N THR A 301 -3.75 -3.50 6.08
CA THR A 301 -5.02 -2.82 5.80
C THR A 301 -5.47 -2.92 4.34
N PHE A 302 -4.55 -3.32 3.44
CA PHE A 302 -4.85 -3.63 2.05
C PHE A 302 -3.92 -4.72 1.49
N GLY A 303 -2.60 -4.60 1.69
CA GLY A 303 -1.62 -5.62 1.31
C GLY A 303 -1.27 -5.60 -0.17
N LEU A 304 -0.75 -4.49 -0.67
CA LEU A 304 -0.35 -4.37 -2.09
C LEU A 304 0.60 -5.49 -2.56
N ALA A 305 1.54 -5.94 -1.72
CA ALA A 305 2.46 -7.01 -2.10
C ALA A 305 1.76 -8.34 -2.34
N ALA A 306 0.70 -8.65 -1.57
CA ALA A 306 -0.14 -9.82 -1.80
C ALA A 306 -0.90 -9.69 -3.12
N LEU A 307 -1.50 -8.53 -3.37
CA LEU A 307 -2.21 -8.25 -4.61
C LEU A 307 -1.27 -8.26 -5.83
N GLU A 308 -0.03 -7.79 -5.70
CA GLU A 308 1.00 -7.89 -6.74
C GLU A 308 1.35 -9.35 -7.07
N ALA A 309 1.45 -10.23 -6.06
CA ALA A 309 1.66 -11.65 -6.28
C ALA A 309 0.47 -12.29 -7.03
N MET A 310 -0.77 -11.94 -6.64
CA MET A 310 -1.97 -12.41 -7.34
C MET A 310 -2.03 -11.91 -8.77
N ALA A 311 -1.65 -10.68 -9.05
CA ALA A 311 -1.55 -10.12 -10.39
C ALA A 311 -0.53 -10.87 -11.26
N CYS A 312 0.52 -11.42 -10.65
CA CYS A 312 1.48 -12.33 -11.28
C CYS A 312 0.96 -13.79 -11.40
N GLY A 313 -0.29 -14.05 -11.03
CA GLY A 313 -0.90 -15.38 -11.05
C GLY A 313 -0.48 -16.29 -9.88
N THR A 314 0.10 -15.75 -8.82
CA THR A 314 0.51 -16.56 -7.67
C THR A 314 -0.48 -16.40 -6.52
N PRO A 315 -1.13 -17.50 -6.08
CA PRO A 315 -2.09 -17.45 -4.99
C PRO A 315 -1.39 -17.10 -3.68
N VAL A 316 -2.16 -16.52 -2.75
CA VAL A 316 -1.64 -15.98 -1.49
C VAL A 316 -2.28 -16.68 -0.30
N VAL A 317 -1.45 -17.09 0.67
CA VAL A 317 -1.89 -17.39 2.03
C VAL A 317 -1.73 -16.14 2.88
N ALA A 318 -2.80 -15.68 3.48
CA ALA A 318 -2.88 -14.42 4.21
C ALA A 318 -3.29 -14.61 5.68
N SER A 319 -2.80 -13.74 6.57
CA SER A 319 -3.28 -13.69 7.96
C SER A 319 -4.77 -13.37 8.01
N SER A 320 -5.55 -14.19 8.74
CA SER A 320 -6.98 -13.98 8.98
C SER A 320 -7.26 -12.76 9.85
N SER A 321 -6.27 -12.26 10.58
CA SER A 321 -6.37 -11.09 11.47
C SER A 321 -6.21 -9.74 10.73
N SER A 322 -6.02 -9.76 9.41
CA SER A 322 -5.75 -8.58 8.57
C SER A 322 -6.92 -8.26 7.63
N ALA A 323 -6.77 -7.23 6.80
CA ALA A 323 -7.70 -6.95 5.70
C ALA A 323 -7.52 -7.89 4.50
N LEU A 324 -6.45 -8.68 4.46
CA LEU A 324 -6.13 -9.52 3.31
C LEU A 324 -7.19 -10.58 2.96
N PRO A 325 -7.96 -11.16 3.89
CA PRO A 325 -9.09 -12.05 3.54
C PRO A 325 -10.06 -11.41 2.56
N GLU A 326 -10.35 -10.11 2.72
CA GLU A 326 -11.20 -9.35 1.79
C GLU A 326 -10.52 -9.17 0.42
N VAL A 327 -9.21 -8.95 0.40
CA VAL A 327 -8.45 -8.69 -0.84
C VAL A 327 -8.22 -9.98 -1.63
N VAL A 328 -7.77 -11.07 -0.98
CA VAL A 328 -7.46 -12.33 -1.67
C VAL A 328 -8.72 -13.10 -2.07
N GLY A 329 -9.80 -12.97 -1.29
CA GLY A 329 -11.07 -13.66 -1.56
C GLY A 329 -10.90 -15.16 -1.72
N PRO A 330 -11.76 -15.81 -2.51
CA PRO A 330 -11.73 -17.28 -2.71
C PRO A 330 -10.54 -17.76 -3.58
N ALA A 331 -9.79 -16.84 -4.18
CA ALA A 331 -8.60 -17.15 -4.97
C ALA A 331 -7.33 -17.34 -4.12
N GLY A 332 -7.35 -16.91 -2.87
CA GLY A 332 -6.33 -17.17 -1.88
C GLY A 332 -6.81 -18.13 -0.77
N ALA A 333 -6.02 -18.23 0.29
CA ALA A 333 -6.39 -18.91 1.52
C ALA A 333 -6.05 -18.01 2.74
N THR A 334 -6.72 -18.25 3.85
CA THR A 334 -6.49 -17.52 5.10
C THR A 334 -6.04 -18.47 6.19
N ALA A 335 -5.15 -18.00 7.04
CA ALA A 335 -4.57 -18.76 8.13
C ALA A 335 -4.59 -17.95 9.44
N SER A 336 -4.70 -18.64 10.55
CA SER A 336 -4.40 -18.08 11.87
C SER A 336 -2.92 -17.69 11.95
N ASP A 337 -2.57 -16.79 12.84
CA ASP A 337 -1.23 -16.17 12.92
C ASP A 337 -0.14 -17.13 13.49
N ASN A 338 -0.05 -18.36 12.98
CA ASN A 338 0.94 -19.38 13.33
C ASN A 338 1.36 -20.22 12.11
N GLY A 339 2.53 -20.87 12.20
CA GLY A 339 3.13 -21.62 11.10
C GLY A 339 2.30 -22.82 10.64
N GLU A 340 1.71 -23.58 11.57
CA GLU A 340 0.91 -24.77 11.25
C GLU A 340 -0.32 -24.40 10.41
N SER A 341 -1.06 -23.38 10.81
CA SER A 341 -2.22 -22.91 10.07
C SER A 341 -1.84 -22.36 8.68
N PHE A 342 -0.67 -21.71 8.57
CA PHE A 342 -0.14 -21.28 7.26
C PHE A 342 0.24 -22.47 6.39
N ALA A 343 0.83 -23.53 6.95
CA ALA A 343 1.13 -24.78 6.23
C ALA A 343 -0.14 -25.46 5.73
N ASP A 344 -1.18 -25.59 6.57
CA ASP A 344 -2.50 -26.11 6.18
C ASP A 344 -3.08 -25.33 4.99
N ALA A 345 -3.01 -24.01 5.05
CA ALA A 345 -3.54 -23.13 4.00
C ALA A 345 -2.71 -23.22 2.69
N VAL A 346 -1.39 -23.46 2.78
CA VAL A 346 -0.55 -23.75 1.61
C VAL A 346 -0.99 -25.06 0.97
N GLU A 347 -1.16 -26.13 1.74
CA GLU A 347 -1.59 -27.43 1.24
C GLU A 347 -2.97 -27.34 0.58
N LEU A 348 -3.93 -26.65 1.21
CA LEU A 348 -5.26 -26.39 0.65
C LEU A 348 -5.21 -25.71 -0.73
N LEU A 349 -4.31 -24.74 -0.92
CA LEU A 349 -4.12 -24.11 -2.23
C LEU A 349 -3.50 -25.07 -3.24
N LEU A 350 -2.57 -25.93 -2.82
CA LEU A 350 -1.87 -26.87 -3.68
C LEU A 350 -2.74 -28.09 -4.09
N ASP A 351 -3.83 -28.36 -3.40
CA ASP A 351 -4.83 -29.37 -3.80
C ASP A 351 -5.55 -28.99 -5.09
N ARG A 352 -5.58 -27.70 -5.45
CA ARG A 352 -6.06 -27.25 -6.76
C ARG A 352 -4.96 -27.42 -7.80
N SER A 353 -5.34 -27.66 -9.06
CA SER A 353 -4.38 -27.68 -10.16
C SER A 353 -3.62 -26.34 -10.29
N GLU A 354 -2.41 -26.38 -10.82
CA GLU A 354 -1.60 -25.17 -10.99
C GLU A 354 -2.32 -24.14 -11.87
N GLY A 355 -2.99 -24.56 -12.94
CA GLY A 355 -3.75 -23.68 -13.83
C GLY A 355 -4.87 -22.98 -13.08
N GLU A 356 -5.75 -23.72 -12.42
CA GLU A 356 -6.91 -23.17 -11.70
C GLU A 356 -6.52 -22.16 -10.63
N ARG A 357 -5.51 -22.46 -9.79
CA ARG A 357 -5.11 -21.54 -8.73
C ARG A 357 -4.45 -20.26 -9.26
N ARG A 358 -3.70 -20.35 -10.39
CA ARG A 358 -3.06 -19.20 -11.03
C ARG A 358 -4.07 -18.31 -11.73
N GLU A 359 -4.99 -18.89 -12.48
CA GLU A 359 -6.07 -18.17 -13.15
C GLU A 359 -6.98 -17.48 -12.14
N ALA A 360 -7.36 -18.16 -11.06
CA ALA A 360 -8.17 -17.57 -10.00
C ALA A 360 -7.45 -16.38 -9.32
N ALA A 361 -6.15 -16.53 -9.03
CA ALA A 361 -5.36 -15.44 -8.45
C ALA A 361 -5.31 -14.22 -9.39
N ARG A 362 -5.03 -14.42 -10.67
CA ARG A 362 -5.01 -13.37 -11.68
C ARG A 362 -6.37 -12.69 -11.84
N ALA A 363 -7.44 -13.45 -12.04
CA ALA A 363 -8.80 -12.93 -12.18
C ALA A 363 -9.22 -12.10 -10.95
N ARG A 364 -8.82 -12.53 -9.74
CA ARG A 364 -9.09 -11.76 -8.54
C ARG A 364 -8.34 -10.42 -8.54
N ALA A 365 -7.07 -10.40 -8.93
CA ALA A 365 -6.28 -9.17 -9.01
C ALA A 365 -6.84 -8.18 -10.05
N GLU A 366 -7.42 -8.67 -11.13
CA GLU A 366 -8.05 -7.82 -12.18
C GLU A 366 -9.26 -7.02 -11.67
N CYS A 367 -9.88 -7.43 -10.55
CA CYS A 367 -10.90 -6.62 -9.87
C CYS A 367 -10.33 -5.34 -9.21
N PHE A 368 -9.00 -5.17 -9.15
CA PHE A 368 -8.30 -4.09 -8.45
C PHE A 368 -7.38 -3.30 -9.40
N GLY A 369 -7.91 -2.77 -10.50
CA GLY A 369 -7.15 -1.91 -11.40
C GLY A 369 -6.93 -0.50 -10.82
N TRP A 370 -5.77 0.12 -11.08
CA TRP A 370 -5.51 1.51 -10.66
C TRP A 370 -6.51 2.51 -11.23
N ARG A 371 -7.03 2.28 -12.43
CA ARG A 371 -8.07 3.14 -13.02
C ARG A 371 -9.30 3.23 -12.11
N THR A 372 -9.84 2.08 -11.71
CA THR A 372 -11.00 2.02 -10.80
C THR A 372 -10.71 2.65 -9.45
N ALA A 373 -9.48 2.45 -8.91
CA ALA A 373 -9.05 3.09 -7.68
C ALA A 373 -9.03 4.62 -7.81
N VAL A 374 -8.43 5.15 -8.87
CA VAL A 374 -8.37 6.60 -9.14
C VAL A 374 -9.76 7.19 -9.27
N ASP A 375 -10.67 6.56 -10.02
CA ASP A 375 -12.05 7.02 -10.19
C ASP A 375 -12.79 7.09 -8.84
N ALA A 376 -12.62 6.08 -7.99
CA ALA A 376 -13.21 6.06 -6.64
C ALA A 376 -12.65 7.16 -5.73
N PHE A 377 -11.33 7.42 -5.79
CA PHE A 377 -10.71 8.51 -5.04
C PHE A 377 -11.14 9.89 -5.56
N LEU A 378 -11.23 10.09 -6.87
CA LEU A 378 -11.76 11.33 -7.46
C LEU A 378 -13.23 11.53 -7.07
N ALA A 379 -14.04 10.49 -7.06
CA ALA A 379 -15.41 10.57 -6.56
C ALA A 379 -15.46 10.95 -5.07
N ALA A 380 -14.53 10.45 -4.25
CA ALA A 380 -14.42 10.86 -2.86
C ALA A 380 -14.07 12.36 -2.69
N HIS A 381 -13.35 12.94 -3.65
CA HIS A 381 -13.04 14.37 -3.71
C HIS A 381 -14.18 15.22 -4.32
N ASP A 382 -15.25 14.62 -4.86
CA ASP A 382 -16.21 15.29 -5.77
C ASP A 382 -15.46 16.02 -6.91
N ALA A 383 -14.50 15.32 -7.51
CA ALA A 383 -13.59 15.84 -8.53
C ALA A 383 -13.70 15.05 -9.85
N THR A 384 -14.81 14.35 -10.07
CA THR A 384 -15.06 13.65 -11.32
C THR A 384 -15.23 14.67 -12.45
N VAL A 385 -14.24 14.74 -13.33
CA VAL A 385 -14.35 15.47 -14.61
C VAL A 385 -14.91 14.50 -15.63
N GLY A 386 -15.78 14.98 -16.54
CA GLY A 386 -16.37 14.17 -17.59
C GLY A 386 -15.31 13.38 -18.36
N ARG A 387 -15.67 12.15 -18.76
CA ARG A 387 -14.85 11.06 -19.33
C ARG A 387 -13.47 11.45 -19.88
N PRO A 388 -12.39 10.88 -19.35
CA PRO A 388 -11.04 11.14 -19.85
C PRO A 388 -10.82 10.52 -21.25
N VAL A 389 -9.96 11.16 -22.04
CA VAL A 389 -9.61 10.91 -23.44
C VAL A 389 -8.72 9.66 -23.65
N TRP A 390 -8.88 8.56 -22.96
CA TRP A 390 -8.13 7.32 -23.25
C TRP A 390 -8.95 6.19 -23.88
N GLU A 391 -10.05 6.50 -24.53
CA GLU A 391 -10.85 5.49 -25.22
C GLU A 391 -10.34 5.12 -26.64
N GLU A 392 -9.15 5.57 -27.08
CA GLU A 392 -8.60 5.19 -28.39
C GLU A 392 -7.13 4.82 -28.33
N VAL A 393 -6.77 3.72 -27.70
CA VAL A 393 -5.64 2.87 -28.15
C VAL A 393 -6.03 1.43 -27.83
N GLY A 394 -6.69 0.79 -28.79
CA GLY A 394 -6.96 -0.62 -28.84
C GLY A 394 -5.73 -1.41 -29.26
#